data_daf911c65a5640224c505a5f49c28b35
#
_entry.id   daf911c65a5640224c505a5f49c28b35
#
_cell.length_a   1.000
_cell.length_b   1.000
_cell.length_c   1.000
_cell.angle_alpha   90.00
_cell.angle_beta   90.00
_cell.angle_gamma   90.00
#
_symmetry.space_group_name_H-M   'P 1'
#
loop_
_entity.id
_entity.type
_entity.pdbx_description
1 polymer ?
#
loop_
_entity_poly.entity_id
_entity_poly.type
_entity_poly.pdbx_seq_one_letter_code
_entity_poly.pdbx_strand_id
1 'polypeptide(L)'
;MTNNIDLEIKVIKKFVISTKQDRYIQFVSSPKNRHKFISDLSHFNFFKWDLFEAVNGIEGQIILQVLKKNNVVDTTCYVISENSDIDTKTLDIKEAVTETVGLGMGTILVFGDADIIFFESETMNTRYISKRVS
;
A
#
# COMPACT_ATOMS: atom_id res chain seq x y z
N MET A 1 -1.55 12.31 -15.64
CA MET A 1 -1.42 11.60 -14.35
C MET A 1 0.02 11.20 -14.12
N THR A 2 0.56 11.61 -13.02
CA THR A 2 1.95 11.34 -12.70
C THR A 2 2.07 10.42 -11.50
N ASN A 3 2.92 9.40 -11.64
CA ASN A 3 3.28 8.56 -10.51
C ASN A 3 4.12 9.39 -9.54
N ASN A 4 3.91 9.19 -8.26
CA ASN A 4 4.80 9.75 -7.25
C ASN A 4 5.95 8.77 -7.02
N ILE A 5 6.93 8.79 -7.92
CA ILE A 5 8.03 7.82 -7.93
C ILE A 5 8.84 7.90 -6.64
N ASP A 6 9.09 9.11 -6.13
CA ASP A 6 9.87 9.27 -4.90
C ASP A 6 9.17 8.62 -3.72
N LEU A 7 7.85 8.74 -3.64
CA LEU A 7 7.07 8.13 -2.57
C LEU A 7 7.05 6.60 -2.73
N GLU A 8 6.92 6.11 -3.95
CA GLU A 8 6.96 4.67 -4.21
C GLU A 8 8.30 4.07 -3.82
N ILE A 9 9.39 4.78 -4.11
CA ILE A 9 10.73 4.35 -3.69
C ILE A 9 10.84 4.31 -2.17
N LYS A 10 10.28 5.30 -1.47
CA LYS A 10 10.28 5.31 0.00
C LYS A 10 9.54 4.10 0.57
N VAL A 11 8.40 3.75 0.01
CA VAL A 11 7.66 2.55 0.41
C VAL A 11 8.55 1.31 0.27
N ILE A 12 9.22 1.19 -0.86
CA ILE A 12 10.08 0.04 -1.11
C ILE A 12 11.23 -0.02 -0.11
N LYS A 13 11.91 1.10 0.11
CA LYS A 13 13.06 1.14 1.03
C LYS A 13 12.67 0.87 2.47
N LYS A 14 11.50 1.31 2.90
CA LYS A 14 11.07 1.15 4.29
C LYS A 14 10.44 -0.21 4.58
N PHE A 15 9.68 -0.76 3.65
CA PHE A 15 8.79 -1.89 3.93
C PHE A 15 9.08 -3.17 3.15
N VAL A 16 9.89 -3.11 2.11
CA VAL A 16 10.21 -4.29 1.28
C VAL A 16 11.53 -4.91 1.75
N ILE A 17 11.61 -6.24 1.73
CA ILE A 17 12.82 -6.94 2.14
C ILE A 17 14.01 -6.52 1.28
N SER A 18 15.19 -6.49 1.88
CA SER A 18 16.39 -5.91 1.25
C SER A 18 16.75 -6.57 -0.08
N THR A 19 16.52 -7.88 -0.19
CA THR A 19 16.89 -8.63 -1.40
C THR A 19 16.07 -8.22 -2.64
N LYS A 20 14.93 -7.56 -2.46
CA LYS A 20 14.07 -7.14 -3.57
C LYS A 20 14.03 -5.64 -3.79
N GLN A 21 14.65 -4.85 -2.93
CA GLN A 21 14.55 -3.39 -3.00
C GLN A 21 15.10 -2.83 -4.31
N ASP A 22 16.30 -3.20 -4.70
CA ASP A 22 16.92 -2.65 -5.90
C ASP A 22 16.09 -2.96 -7.15
N ARG A 23 15.61 -4.18 -7.24
CA ARG A 23 14.78 -4.61 -8.37
C ARG A 23 13.50 -3.81 -8.48
N TYR A 24 12.80 -3.64 -7.34
CA TYR A 24 11.54 -2.90 -7.33
C TYR A 24 11.74 -1.41 -7.57
N ILE A 25 12.84 -0.84 -7.06
CA ILE A 25 13.16 0.56 -7.34
C ILE A 25 13.37 0.76 -8.84
N GLN A 26 14.08 -0.16 -9.50
CA GLN A 26 14.25 -0.11 -10.94
C GLN A 26 12.90 -0.17 -11.67
N PHE A 27 12.00 -1.03 -11.21
CA PHE A 27 10.68 -1.16 -11.83
C PHE A 27 9.87 0.15 -11.73
N VAL A 28 9.76 0.71 -10.52
CA VAL A 28 8.93 1.92 -10.35
C VAL A 28 9.58 3.16 -10.97
N SER A 29 10.88 3.13 -11.17
CA SER A 29 11.60 4.25 -11.80
C SER A 29 11.43 4.28 -13.32
N SER A 30 10.86 3.24 -13.92
CA SER A 30 10.65 3.14 -15.35
C SER A 30 9.15 2.96 -15.64
N PRO A 31 8.51 3.92 -16.31
CA PRO A 31 7.09 3.76 -16.66
C PRO A 31 6.80 2.47 -17.42
N LYS A 32 7.75 2.02 -18.22
CA LYS A 32 7.63 0.81 -19.03
C LYS A 32 7.62 -0.46 -18.17
N ASN A 33 8.31 -0.45 -17.02
CA ASN A 33 8.50 -1.64 -16.20
C ASN A 33 7.72 -1.62 -14.90
N ARG A 34 7.04 -0.52 -14.56
CA ARG A 34 6.33 -0.39 -13.30
C ARG A 34 5.28 -1.49 -13.11
N HIS A 35 4.66 -1.96 -14.20
CA HIS A 35 3.68 -3.03 -14.12
C HIS A 35 4.23 -4.32 -13.50
N LYS A 36 5.54 -4.54 -13.57
CA LYS A 36 6.18 -5.72 -12.97
C LYS A 36 6.13 -5.66 -11.45
N PHE A 37 6.31 -4.47 -10.87
CA PHE A 37 6.11 -4.28 -9.43
C PHE A 37 4.64 -4.46 -9.06
N ILE A 38 3.74 -3.86 -9.82
CA ILE A 38 2.30 -3.99 -9.56
C ILE A 38 1.84 -5.45 -9.59
N SER A 39 2.32 -6.24 -10.55
CA SER A 39 2.00 -7.67 -10.61
C SER A 39 2.42 -8.42 -9.37
N ASP A 40 3.53 -8.05 -8.76
CA ASP A 40 4.03 -8.73 -7.57
C ASP A 40 3.20 -8.45 -6.32
N LEU A 41 2.31 -7.46 -6.35
CA LEU A 41 1.40 -7.21 -5.23
C LEU A 41 0.51 -8.41 -4.93
N SER A 42 0.27 -9.27 -5.93
CA SER A 42 -0.51 -10.49 -5.73
C SER A 42 0.21 -11.54 -4.89
N HIS A 43 1.52 -11.46 -4.78
CA HIS A 43 2.32 -12.48 -4.10
C HIS A 43 2.63 -12.17 -2.64
N PHE A 44 2.53 -10.97 -2.22
CA PHE A 44 2.74 -10.41 -0.87
C PHE A 44 3.81 -11.12 -0.02
N ASN A 45 4.83 -11.69 -0.64
CA ASN A 45 5.94 -12.35 0.05
C ASN A 45 7.19 -11.46 0.11
N PHE A 46 7.04 -10.18 -0.16
CA PHE A 46 8.16 -9.26 -0.31
C PHE A 46 8.24 -8.20 0.79
N PHE A 47 7.27 -8.13 1.68
CA PHE A 47 7.30 -7.16 2.78
C PHE A 47 8.16 -7.63 3.95
N LYS A 48 8.65 -6.68 4.73
CA LYS A 48 9.27 -6.94 6.03
C LYS A 48 8.15 -7.24 7.03
N TRP A 49 7.71 -8.48 7.09
CA TRP A 49 6.51 -8.86 7.84
C TRP A 49 6.58 -8.58 9.34
N ASP A 50 7.77 -8.48 9.92
CA ASP A 50 7.94 -8.07 11.32
C ASP A 50 7.46 -6.64 11.60
N LEU A 51 7.26 -5.83 10.56
CA LEU A 51 6.73 -4.47 10.68
C LEU A 51 5.21 -4.43 10.53
N PHE A 52 4.55 -5.54 10.27
CA PHE A 52 3.13 -5.55 9.93
C PHE A 52 2.30 -6.31 10.95
N GLU A 53 1.04 -5.90 11.04
CA GLU A 53 0.02 -6.51 11.88
C GLU A 53 -1.20 -6.79 11.02
N ALA A 54 -1.77 -7.99 11.15
CA ALA A 54 -2.98 -8.35 10.42
C ALA A 54 -4.17 -7.53 10.94
N VAL A 55 -5.01 -7.09 10.01
CA VAL A 55 -6.24 -6.37 10.34
C VAL A 55 -7.40 -7.30 10.06
N ASN A 56 -8.20 -7.60 11.08
CA ASN A 56 -9.36 -8.48 10.96
C ASN A 56 -10.60 -7.68 10.64
N GLY A 57 -11.42 -8.20 9.72
CA GLY A 57 -12.66 -7.56 9.31
C GLY A 57 -12.56 -6.90 7.95
N ILE A 58 -13.72 -6.71 7.32
CA ILE A 58 -13.81 -6.13 5.97
C ILE A 58 -14.63 -4.86 5.95
N GLU A 59 -15.17 -4.43 7.10
CA GLU A 59 -16.00 -3.22 7.15
C GLU A 59 -15.10 -1.99 7.15
N GLY A 60 -15.46 -1.02 6.30
CA GLY A 60 -14.69 0.21 6.19
C GLY A 60 -14.52 0.95 7.51
N GLN A 61 -15.55 0.90 8.38
CA GLN A 61 -15.46 1.53 9.70
C GLN A 61 -14.38 0.92 10.56
N ILE A 62 -14.21 -0.41 10.51
CA ILE A 62 -13.17 -1.09 11.25
C ILE A 62 -11.79 -0.64 10.76
N ILE A 63 -11.62 -0.56 9.46
CA ILE A 63 -10.36 -0.11 8.88
C ILE A 63 -10.04 1.32 9.28
N LEU A 64 -11.03 2.22 9.23
CA LEU A 64 -10.84 3.61 9.64
C LEU A 64 -10.46 3.71 11.12
N GLN A 65 -11.05 2.87 11.98
CA GLN A 65 -10.69 2.82 13.39
C GLN A 65 -9.26 2.35 13.60
N VAL A 66 -8.81 1.35 12.84
CA VAL A 66 -7.44 0.85 12.92
C VAL A 66 -6.46 1.94 12.50
N LEU A 67 -6.75 2.68 11.45
CA LEU A 67 -5.90 3.78 11.01
C LEU A 67 -5.80 4.85 12.10
N LYS A 68 -6.93 5.21 12.69
CA LYS A 68 -6.97 6.21 13.76
C LYS A 68 -6.18 5.74 14.99
N LYS A 69 -6.32 4.47 15.36
CA LYS A 69 -5.60 3.86 16.48
C LYS A 69 -4.09 3.91 16.26
N ASN A 70 -3.65 3.84 15.01
CA ASN A 70 -2.23 3.90 14.66
C ASN A 70 -1.76 5.33 14.37
N ASN A 71 -2.54 6.32 14.79
CA ASN A 71 -2.20 7.75 14.69
C ASN A 71 -2.07 8.23 13.24
N VAL A 72 -2.84 7.66 12.33
CA VAL A 72 -2.96 8.20 10.98
C VAL A 72 -3.87 9.41 11.06
N VAL A 73 -3.28 10.59 10.94
CA VAL A 73 -4.01 11.87 11.02
C VAL A 73 -4.23 12.50 9.65
N ASP A 74 -3.68 11.90 8.60
CA ASP A 74 -3.83 12.38 7.23
C ASP A 74 -5.28 12.24 6.79
N THR A 75 -5.71 13.11 5.88
CA THR A 75 -7.06 13.04 5.30
C THR A 75 -7.06 12.37 3.94
N THR A 76 -5.88 12.26 3.32
CA THR A 76 -5.71 11.63 2.01
C THR A 76 -4.58 10.61 2.07
N CYS A 77 -4.55 9.74 1.06
CA CYS A 77 -3.46 8.79 0.90
C CYS A 77 -3.15 8.59 -0.58
N TYR A 78 -1.91 8.19 -0.86
CA TYR A 78 -1.48 7.84 -2.21
C TYR A 78 -1.73 6.35 -2.43
N VAL A 79 -2.20 5.97 -3.61
CA VAL A 79 -2.60 4.58 -3.90
C VAL A 79 -1.65 3.93 -4.88
N ILE A 80 -1.19 2.72 -4.54
CA ILE A 80 -0.46 1.83 -5.45
C ILE A 80 -1.30 0.57 -5.57
N SER A 81 -1.85 0.28 -6.76
CA SER A 81 -2.86 -0.77 -6.87
C SER A 81 -2.84 -1.49 -8.20
N GLU A 82 -3.23 -2.77 -8.18
CA GLU A 82 -3.57 -3.52 -9.39
C GLU A 82 -4.80 -2.96 -10.08
N ASN A 83 -5.65 -2.22 -9.35
CA ASN A 83 -6.82 -1.57 -9.91
C ASN A 83 -6.39 -0.27 -10.59
N SER A 84 -6.38 -0.27 -11.92
CA SER A 84 -5.93 0.90 -12.69
C SER A 84 -6.81 2.13 -12.47
N ASP A 85 -8.03 1.96 -12.00
CA ASP A 85 -8.93 3.08 -11.74
C ASP A 85 -8.46 3.95 -10.58
N ILE A 86 -7.71 3.38 -9.64
CA ILE A 86 -7.25 4.11 -8.45
C ILE A 86 -5.74 4.19 -8.35
N ASP A 87 -5.00 3.41 -9.13
CA ASP A 87 -3.55 3.40 -9.07
C ASP A 87 -2.97 4.79 -9.36
N THR A 88 -1.98 5.17 -8.60
CA THR A 88 -1.28 6.47 -8.66
C THR A 88 -2.10 7.69 -8.25
N LYS A 89 -3.32 7.50 -7.79
CA LYS A 89 -4.17 8.60 -7.34
C LYS A 89 -3.93 8.91 -5.87
N THR A 90 -4.14 10.17 -5.51
CA THR A 90 -4.24 10.57 -4.11
C THR A 90 -5.73 10.74 -3.82
N LEU A 91 -6.24 9.92 -2.91
CA LEU A 91 -7.67 9.87 -2.62
C LEU A 91 -7.92 10.26 -1.16
N ASP A 92 -9.13 10.77 -0.90
CA ASP A 92 -9.65 10.87 0.46
C ASP A 92 -9.60 9.47 1.10
N ILE A 93 -9.23 9.38 2.37
CA ILE A 93 -9.04 8.08 3.04
C ILE A 93 -10.31 7.25 3.00
N LYS A 94 -11.48 7.84 3.21
CA LYS A 94 -12.74 7.10 3.18
C LYS A 94 -13.00 6.51 1.80
N GLU A 95 -12.73 7.30 0.77
CA GLU A 95 -12.87 6.85 -0.60
C GLU A 95 -11.89 5.73 -0.91
N ALA A 96 -10.63 5.89 -0.50
CA ALA A 96 -9.59 4.87 -0.72
C ALA A 96 -9.95 3.55 -0.06
N VAL A 97 -10.45 3.59 1.17
CA VAL A 97 -10.87 2.39 1.89
C VAL A 97 -12.04 1.71 1.16
N THR A 98 -13.03 2.50 0.75
CA THR A 98 -14.20 1.98 0.03
C THR A 98 -13.79 1.30 -1.29
N GLU A 99 -12.83 1.88 -2.01
CA GLU A 99 -12.38 1.37 -3.30
C GLU A 99 -11.37 0.23 -3.19
N THR A 100 -10.95 -0.11 -1.97
CA THR A 100 -9.86 -1.07 -1.74
C THR A 100 -10.31 -2.31 -1.01
N VAL A 101 -11.00 -2.13 0.13
CA VAL A 101 -11.26 -3.23 1.05
C VAL A 101 -12.30 -4.19 0.49
N GLY A 102 -11.95 -5.47 0.46
CA GLY A 102 -12.85 -6.52 0.03
C GLY A 102 -12.97 -6.70 -1.49
N LEU A 103 -12.21 -5.95 -2.29
CA LEU A 103 -12.33 -6.02 -3.75
C LEU A 103 -11.39 -7.04 -4.40
N GLY A 104 -10.49 -7.65 -3.62
CA GLY A 104 -9.65 -8.73 -4.12
C GLY A 104 -8.54 -8.31 -5.07
N MET A 105 -8.10 -7.07 -4.98
CA MET A 105 -6.97 -6.56 -5.78
C MET A 105 -5.87 -6.07 -4.86
N GLY A 106 -4.61 -6.48 -5.12
CA GLY A 106 -3.47 -6.04 -4.35
C GLY A 106 -3.34 -4.53 -4.38
N THR A 107 -3.36 -3.91 -3.19
CA THR A 107 -3.37 -2.44 -3.08
C THR A 107 -2.59 -2.01 -1.85
N ILE A 108 -1.74 -0.99 -2.03
CA ILE A 108 -1.04 -0.34 -0.94
C ILE A 108 -1.61 1.07 -0.80
N LEU A 109 -2.07 1.42 0.40
CA LEU A 109 -2.43 2.80 0.73
C LEU A 109 -1.28 3.40 1.52
N VAL A 110 -0.73 4.52 1.02
CA VAL A 110 0.46 5.14 1.59
C VAL A 110 0.05 6.42 2.33
N PHE A 111 0.36 6.48 3.61
CA PHE A 111 0.01 7.62 4.45
C PHE A 111 1.23 8.47 4.75
N GLY A 112 1.07 9.79 4.59
CA GLY A 112 2.15 10.73 4.82
C GLY A 112 3.30 10.49 3.85
N ASP A 113 4.51 10.59 4.35
CA ASP A 113 5.73 10.38 3.57
C ASP A 113 6.18 8.91 3.67
N ALA A 114 5.24 8.00 3.42
CA ALA A 114 5.42 6.56 3.61
C ALA A 114 5.73 6.20 5.09
N ASP A 115 5.10 6.93 6.01
CA ASP A 115 5.30 6.66 7.44
C ASP A 115 4.61 5.39 7.87
N ILE A 116 3.42 5.15 7.33
CA ILE A 116 2.60 3.96 7.56
C ILE A 116 2.03 3.55 6.21
N ILE A 117 1.91 2.24 5.98
CA ILE A 117 1.17 1.74 4.82
C ILE A 117 0.12 0.72 5.27
N PHE A 118 -0.96 0.64 4.51
CA PHE A 118 -1.99 -0.38 4.63
C PHE A 118 -1.96 -1.22 3.36
N PHE A 119 -1.94 -2.54 3.52
CA PHE A 119 -1.89 -3.45 2.36
C PHE A 119 -3.11 -4.35 2.35
N GLU A 120 -3.84 -4.33 1.24
CA GLU A 120 -4.94 -5.26 0.95
C GLU A 120 -4.43 -6.27 -0.06
N SER A 121 -4.44 -7.56 0.29
CA SER A 121 -3.97 -8.59 -0.64
C SER A 121 -5.10 -9.03 -1.56
N GLU A 122 -4.75 -9.77 -2.62
CA GLU A 122 -5.75 -10.39 -3.48
C GLU A 122 -6.52 -11.50 -2.78
N THR A 123 -5.91 -12.11 -1.77
CA THR A 123 -6.53 -13.20 -1.03
C THR A 123 -7.60 -12.63 -0.11
N MET A 124 -8.81 -13.20 -0.19
CA MET A 124 -9.93 -12.74 0.63
C MET A 124 -9.57 -12.69 2.12
N ASN A 125 -9.96 -11.62 2.75
CA ASN A 125 -9.84 -11.43 4.20
C ASN A 125 -8.41 -11.32 4.71
N THR A 126 -7.43 -11.07 3.84
CA THR A 126 -6.07 -10.82 4.31
C THR A 126 -5.68 -9.38 4.01
N ARG A 127 -5.48 -8.62 5.08
CA ARG A 127 -5.02 -7.23 5.02
C ARG A 127 -4.17 -6.92 6.23
N TYR A 128 -3.29 -5.94 6.06
CA TYR A 128 -2.26 -5.66 7.05
C TYR A 128 -2.02 -4.17 7.17
N ILE A 129 -1.63 -3.73 8.36
CA ILE A 129 -1.17 -2.37 8.57
C ILE A 129 0.26 -2.41 9.11
N SER A 130 1.10 -1.49 8.64
CA SER A 130 2.48 -1.42 9.10
C SER A 130 2.60 -0.63 10.40
N LYS A 131 3.72 -0.84 11.10
CA LYS A 131 4.18 0.09 12.11
C LYS A 131 4.63 1.38 11.43
N ARG A 132 4.70 2.46 12.21
CA ARG A 132 5.25 3.72 11.70
C ARG A 132 6.75 3.57 11.54
N VAL A 133 7.27 3.93 10.36
CA VAL A 133 8.70 3.89 10.04
C VAL A 133 9.11 5.30 9.60
N SER A 134 9.99 5.92 10.37
CA SER A 134 10.48 7.28 10.08
C SER A 134 11.58 7.28 9.03
#